data_d4f72f9a43e4a29eba719c8a1c9886a1
#
_entry.id   d4f72f9a43e4a29eba719c8a1c9886a1
#
_cell.length_a   1.000
_cell.length_b   1.000
_cell.length_c   1.000
_cell.angle_alpha   90.00
_cell.angle_beta   90.00
_cell.angle_gamma   90.00
#
_symmetry.space_group_name_H-M   'P 1'
#
loop_
_entity.id
_entity.type
_entity.pdbx_description
1 polymer ?
#
loop_
_entity_poly.entity_id
_entity_poly.type
_entity_poly.pdbx_seq_one_letter_code
_entity_poly.pdbx_strand_id
1 'polypeptide(L)'
;MESTINHSCVDCALRSDRVFCDLPPGALQAFDGIKSLAAVARGTVLFREGQAARSVCVLCEGRVRLSVCSESGKHLTLRIAVPGEVLGLSAALSDAAYEVTAEALEELQVAVVRRKDLLRFLHEHREACLQVVNLLSQDLHVAYDRVRSVGLGRTRRPRGVIA
;
A
#
# COMPACT_ATOMS: atom_id res chain seq x y z
N MET A 1 18.13 17.94 -17.39
CA MET A 1 19.04 17.12 -16.57
C MET A 1 18.18 16.08 -15.88
N GLU A 2 18.11 14.90 -16.46
CA GLU A 2 17.40 13.78 -15.87
C GLU A 2 18.25 13.27 -14.70
N SER A 3 17.78 13.54 -13.50
CA SER A 3 18.31 12.85 -12.32
C SER A 3 17.77 11.43 -12.36
N THR A 4 18.51 10.55 -12.98
CA THR A 4 18.31 9.11 -12.84
C THR A 4 18.74 8.76 -11.42
N ILE A 5 17.86 8.94 -10.45
CA ILE A 5 18.09 8.45 -9.11
C ILE A 5 17.86 6.94 -9.18
N ASN A 6 18.94 6.21 -9.27
CA ASN A 6 18.96 4.76 -9.20
C ASN A 6 18.72 4.35 -7.74
N HIS A 7 17.46 4.38 -7.31
CA HIS A 7 17.08 3.90 -5.98
C HIS A 7 17.03 2.38 -5.98
N SER A 8 18.18 1.77 -5.76
CA SER A 8 18.25 0.37 -5.38
C SER A 8 17.59 0.20 -4.01
N CYS A 9 16.66 -0.75 -3.87
CA CYS A 9 16.10 -1.10 -2.57
C CYS A 9 17.17 -1.61 -1.58
N VAL A 10 18.29 -2.10 -2.10
CA VAL A 10 19.43 -2.58 -1.30
C VAL A 10 20.10 -1.43 -0.54
N ASP A 11 20.16 -0.24 -1.13
CA ASP A 11 20.81 0.94 -0.57
C ASP A 11 19.83 1.98 -0.01
N CYS A 12 18.54 1.62 0.07
CA CYS A 12 17.50 2.53 0.51
C CYS A 12 17.62 2.84 2.01
N ALA A 13 17.69 4.13 2.36
CA ALA A 13 17.76 4.60 3.75
C ALA A 13 16.50 4.27 4.58
N LEU A 14 15.40 3.90 3.90
CA LEU A 14 14.11 3.57 4.51
C LEU A 14 13.93 2.07 4.78
N ARG A 15 15.01 1.30 4.71
CA ARG A 15 15.01 -0.17 4.72
C ARG A 15 14.48 -0.79 6.01
N SER A 16 14.62 -0.14 7.15
CA SER A 16 14.38 -0.77 8.46
C SER A 16 12.92 -0.84 8.90
N ASP A 17 12.01 -0.08 8.28
CA ASP A 17 10.66 0.11 8.83
C ASP A 17 9.52 -0.35 7.91
N ARG A 18 9.80 -1.13 6.83
CA ARG A 18 8.84 -1.25 5.73
C ARG A 18 8.79 -2.63 5.10
N VAL A 19 7.57 -3.06 4.76
CA VAL A 19 7.20 -4.42 4.35
C VAL A 19 8.10 -5.03 3.26
N PHE A 20 8.36 -4.30 2.17
CA PHE A 20 9.23 -4.80 1.11
C PHE A 20 10.66 -4.26 1.17
N CYS A 21 10.97 -3.43 2.14
CA CYS A 21 12.30 -2.87 2.31
C CYS A 21 13.10 -3.63 3.35
N ASP A 22 12.46 -4.33 4.28
CA ASP A 22 13.09 -5.18 5.31
C ASP A 22 13.02 -6.67 4.94
N LEU A 23 13.55 -7.00 3.78
CA LEU A 23 13.63 -8.37 3.28
C LEU A 23 15.07 -8.90 3.38
N PRO A 24 15.24 -10.24 3.49
CA PRO A 24 16.56 -10.85 3.33
C PRO A 24 17.21 -10.42 2.02
N PRO A 25 18.55 -10.32 1.94
CA PRO A 25 19.26 -9.78 0.78
C PRO A 25 18.87 -10.40 -0.57
N GLY A 26 18.65 -11.71 -0.61
CA GLY A 26 18.22 -12.40 -1.83
C GLY A 26 16.82 -12.03 -2.28
N ALA A 27 15.88 -11.91 -1.36
CA ALA A 27 14.52 -11.48 -1.64
C ALA A 27 14.46 -9.99 -2.03
N LEU A 28 15.24 -9.16 -1.37
CA LEU A 28 15.32 -7.73 -1.68
C LEU A 28 15.88 -7.50 -3.09
N GLN A 29 16.91 -8.24 -3.48
CA GLN A 29 17.47 -8.19 -4.82
C GLN A 29 16.49 -8.67 -5.89
N ALA A 30 15.74 -9.73 -5.61
CA ALA A 30 14.68 -10.22 -6.50
C ALA A 30 13.55 -9.19 -6.65
N PHE A 31 13.15 -8.53 -5.58
CA PHE A 31 12.17 -7.45 -5.61
C PHE A 31 12.66 -6.25 -6.44
N ASP A 32 13.92 -5.89 -6.27
CA ASP A 32 14.57 -4.82 -7.05
C ASP A 32 14.52 -5.10 -8.56
N GLY A 33 14.62 -6.36 -8.96
CA GLY A 33 14.56 -6.80 -10.35
C GLY A 33 13.17 -6.74 -11.00
N ILE A 34 12.09 -6.72 -10.23
CA ILE A 34 10.72 -6.73 -10.74
C ILE A 34 10.01 -5.38 -10.64
N LYS A 35 10.58 -4.41 -9.92
CA LYS A 35 10.02 -3.07 -9.79
C LYS A 35 10.40 -2.17 -10.97
N SER A 36 9.53 -1.21 -11.25
CA SER A 36 9.81 -0.06 -12.13
C SER A 36 9.63 1.22 -11.34
N LEU A 37 10.64 2.07 -11.33
CA LEU A 37 10.56 3.38 -10.67
C LEU A 37 9.84 4.39 -11.56
N ALA A 38 8.99 5.20 -10.97
CA ALA A 38 8.29 6.27 -11.65
C ALA A 38 8.24 7.52 -10.77
N ALA A 39 8.49 8.66 -11.39
CA ALA A 39 8.19 9.98 -10.83
C ALA A 39 6.76 10.36 -11.22
N VAL A 40 5.98 10.81 -10.26
CA VAL A 40 4.56 11.13 -10.43
C VAL A 40 4.31 12.57 -10.00
N ALA A 41 3.74 13.38 -10.88
CA ALA A 41 3.44 14.77 -10.57
C ALA A 41 2.26 14.88 -9.59
N ARG A 42 2.27 15.95 -8.80
CA ARG A 42 1.15 16.32 -7.93
C ARG A 42 -0.18 16.33 -8.70
N GLY A 43 -1.22 15.79 -8.07
CA GLY A 43 -2.58 15.72 -8.64
C GLY A 43 -2.81 14.54 -9.57
N THR A 44 -1.78 13.78 -9.89
CA THR A 44 -1.92 12.56 -10.70
C THR A 44 -2.62 11.47 -9.91
N VAL A 45 -3.56 10.79 -10.53
CA VAL A 45 -4.23 9.60 -9.99
C VAL A 45 -3.42 8.37 -10.37
N LEU A 46 -2.89 7.64 -9.38
CA LEU A 46 -2.14 6.40 -9.58
C LEU A 46 -3.06 5.27 -10.05
N PHE A 47 -4.20 5.13 -9.40
CA PHE A 47 -5.27 4.20 -9.77
C PHE A 47 -6.61 4.68 -9.16
N ARG A 48 -7.69 4.19 -9.74
CA ARG A 48 -9.06 4.56 -9.35
C ARG A 48 -9.79 3.38 -8.71
N GLU A 49 -10.63 3.69 -7.73
CA GLU A 49 -11.64 2.78 -7.19
C GLU A 49 -12.42 2.13 -8.34
N GLY A 50 -12.63 0.82 -8.27
CA GLY A 50 -13.33 0.04 -9.29
C GLY A 50 -12.50 -0.38 -10.51
N GLN A 51 -11.29 0.14 -10.67
CA GLN A 51 -10.36 -0.26 -11.73
C GLN A 51 -9.71 -1.60 -11.39
N ALA A 52 -9.57 -2.50 -12.38
CA ALA A 52 -8.88 -3.78 -12.17
C ALA A 52 -7.45 -3.59 -11.67
N ALA A 53 -7.09 -4.27 -10.57
CA ALA A 53 -5.79 -4.17 -9.95
C ALA A 53 -4.74 -4.97 -10.73
N ARG A 54 -3.99 -4.32 -11.60
CA ARG A 54 -2.93 -4.92 -12.41
C ARG A 54 -1.54 -4.74 -11.84
N SER A 55 -1.38 -3.88 -10.85
CA SER A 55 -0.10 -3.57 -10.22
C SER A 55 -0.30 -3.11 -8.78
N VAL A 56 0.79 -3.14 -8.03
CA VAL A 56 0.92 -2.47 -6.74
C VAL A 56 1.94 -1.35 -6.84
N CYS A 57 1.79 -0.34 -6.00
CA CYS A 57 2.73 0.78 -5.91
C CYS A 57 3.33 0.82 -4.51
N VAL A 58 4.64 0.78 -4.40
CA VAL A 58 5.35 1.09 -3.15
C VAL A 58 5.69 2.57 -3.18
N LEU A 59 5.21 3.30 -2.19
CA LEU A 59 5.48 4.73 -2.07
C LEU A 59 6.89 4.93 -1.50
N CYS A 60 7.79 5.47 -2.30
CA CYS A 60 9.18 5.74 -1.89
C CYS A 60 9.34 7.14 -1.32
N GLU A 61 8.72 8.16 -1.96
CA GLU A 61 8.73 9.55 -1.53
C GLU A 61 7.37 10.21 -1.79
N GLY A 62 7.04 11.22 -0.97
CA GLY A 62 5.82 11.99 -1.09
C GLY A 62 4.64 11.42 -0.32
N ARG A 63 3.44 11.96 -0.57
CA ARG A 63 2.20 11.58 0.11
C ARG A 63 1.08 11.35 -0.89
N VAL A 64 0.26 10.34 -0.61
CA VAL A 64 -0.87 9.93 -1.45
C VAL A 64 -2.15 9.98 -0.66
N ARG A 65 -3.18 10.64 -1.19
CA ARG A 65 -4.53 10.61 -0.64
C ARG A 65 -5.25 9.36 -1.12
N LEU A 66 -5.76 8.59 -0.16
CA LEU A 66 -6.64 7.45 -0.43
C LEU A 66 -8.08 7.86 -0.12
N SER A 67 -8.94 7.75 -1.12
CA SER A 67 -10.34 8.16 -1.02
C SER A 67 -11.29 7.15 -1.66
N VAL A 68 -12.54 7.17 -1.21
CA VAL A 68 -13.65 6.44 -1.80
C VAL A 68 -14.71 7.41 -2.28
N CYS A 69 -15.50 6.99 -3.26
CA CYS A 69 -16.62 7.76 -3.78
C CYS A 69 -17.94 7.12 -3.32
N SER A 70 -18.84 7.92 -2.78
CA SER A 70 -20.20 7.45 -2.49
C SER A 70 -21.03 7.35 -3.77
N GLU A 71 -22.14 6.63 -3.73
CA GLU A 71 -23.12 6.56 -4.83
C GLU A 71 -23.63 7.93 -5.25
N SER A 72 -23.68 8.89 -4.33
CA SER A 72 -24.06 10.29 -4.60
C SER A 72 -22.95 11.16 -5.18
N GLY A 73 -21.76 10.59 -5.45
CA GLY A 73 -20.60 11.30 -6.01
C GLY A 73 -19.77 12.08 -4.98
N LYS A 74 -20.03 11.92 -3.69
CA LYS A 74 -19.21 12.55 -2.63
C LYS A 74 -17.93 11.76 -2.42
N HIS A 75 -16.80 12.45 -2.44
CA HIS A 75 -15.49 11.88 -2.12
C HIS A 75 -15.23 11.93 -0.61
N LEU A 76 -14.85 10.81 -0.05
CA LEU A 76 -14.41 10.70 1.34
C LEU A 76 -12.94 10.31 1.38
N THR A 77 -12.11 11.18 1.93
CA THR A 77 -10.71 10.83 2.22
C THR A 77 -10.67 9.86 3.40
N LEU A 78 -10.15 8.67 3.16
CA LEU A 78 -9.98 7.65 4.19
C LEU A 78 -8.71 7.92 5.00
N ARG A 79 -7.60 8.14 4.32
CA ARG A 79 -6.30 8.44 4.93
C ARG A 79 -5.30 8.97 3.92
N ILE A 80 -4.18 9.44 4.44
CA ILE A 80 -3.01 9.80 3.64
C ILE A 80 -1.95 8.73 3.84
N ALA A 81 -1.50 8.13 2.74
CA ALA A 81 -0.40 7.19 2.73
C ALA A 81 0.94 7.93 2.72
N VAL A 82 1.90 7.38 3.42
CA VAL A 82 3.26 7.90 3.61
C VAL A 82 4.31 6.98 3.00
N PRO A 83 5.54 7.47 2.78
CA PRO A 83 6.60 6.66 2.20
C PRO A 83 6.80 5.33 2.93
N GLY A 84 6.95 4.22 2.17
CA GLY A 84 7.09 2.82 2.59
C GLY A 84 5.82 2.01 2.59
N GLU A 85 4.69 2.64 2.44
CA GLU A 85 3.43 1.92 2.30
C GLU A 85 3.28 1.30 0.91
N VAL A 86 2.62 0.16 0.87
CA VAL A 86 2.25 -0.56 -0.36
C VAL A 86 0.80 -0.28 -0.68
N LEU A 87 0.54 0.29 -1.82
CA LEU A 87 -0.80 0.68 -2.26
C LEU A 87 -1.37 -0.34 -3.26
N GLY A 88 -2.62 -0.71 -3.09
CA GLY A 88 -3.32 -1.63 -3.98
C GLY A 88 -3.03 -3.11 -3.75
N LEU A 89 -2.38 -3.46 -2.64
CA LEU A 89 -1.94 -4.83 -2.36
C LEU A 89 -3.11 -5.80 -2.21
N SER A 90 -4.13 -5.44 -1.43
CA SER A 90 -5.31 -6.29 -1.19
C SER A 90 -6.02 -6.66 -2.50
N ALA A 91 -6.29 -5.67 -3.34
CA ALA A 91 -6.94 -5.87 -4.62
C ALA A 91 -6.10 -6.72 -5.59
N ALA A 92 -4.79 -6.47 -5.64
CA ALA A 92 -3.88 -7.24 -6.50
C ALA A 92 -3.78 -8.71 -6.08
N LEU A 93 -3.77 -9.01 -4.79
CA LEU A 93 -3.70 -10.39 -4.28
C LEU A 93 -5.00 -11.16 -4.47
N SER A 94 -6.15 -10.49 -4.34
CA SER A 94 -7.48 -11.12 -4.47
C SER A 94 -8.04 -11.13 -5.89
N ASP A 95 -7.28 -10.63 -6.87
CA ASP A 95 -7.74 -10.47 -8.26
C ASP A 95 -9.01 -9.62 -8.37
N ALA A 96 -9.09 -8.59 -7.56
CA ALA A 96 -10.24 -7.69 -7.46
C ALA A 96 -9.95 -6.32 -8.09
N ALA A 97 -10.95 -5.45 -8.07
CA ALA A 97 -10.78 -4.04 -8.37
C ALA A 97 -10.18 -3.31 -7.16
N TYR A 98 -9.51 -2.18 -7.41
CA TYR A 98 -9.04 -1.31 -6.33
C TYR A 98 -10.21 -0.81 -5.49
N GLU A 99 -10.07 -0.89 -4.18
CA GLU A 99 -11.10 -0.47 -3.21
C GLU A 99 -11.12 1.04 -2.99
N VAL A 100 -10.07 1.72 -3.43
CA VAL A 100 -9.88 3.16 -3.23
C VAL A 100 -9.28 3.83 -4.46
N THR A 101 -9.43 5.14 -4.55
CA THR A 101 -8.69 5.99 -5.48
C THR A 101 -7.45 6.55 -4.78
N ALA A 102 -6.31 6.44 -5.43
CA ALA A 102 -5.02 6.95 -4.95
C ALA A 102 -4.57 8.15 -5.78
N GLU A 103 -4.43 9.30 -5.15
CA GLU A 103 -4.06 10.58 -5.78
C GLU A 103 -2.84 11.20 -5.12
N ALA A 104 -1.88 11.63 -5.94
CA ALA A 104 -0.67 12.30 -5.50
C ALA A 104 -0.96 13.68 -4.90
N LEU A 105 -0.61 13.90 -3.64
CA LEU A 105 -0.73 15.21 -2.98
C LEU A 105 0.45 16.14 -3.26
N GLU A 106 1.56 15.57 -3.64
CA GLU A 106 2.81 16.25 -3.99
C GLU A 106 3.54 15.42 -5.05
N GLU A 107 4.70 15.82 -5.49
CA GLU A 107 5.53 15.00 -6.36
C GLU A 107 5.94 13.71 -5.64
N LEU A 108 5.79 12.57 -6.31
CA LEU A 108 6.05 11.26 -5.75
C LEU A 108 7.20 10.56 -6.46
N GLN A 109 7.88 9.72 -5.71
CA GLN A 109 8.67 8.60 -6.23
C GLN A 109 7.96 7.30 -5.82
N VAL A 110 7.63 6.47 -6.79
CA VAL A 110 6.95 5.20 -6.57
C VAL A 110 7.69 4.05 -7.26
N ALA A 111 7.68 2.90 -6.63
CA ALA A 111 8.08 1.64 -7.25
C ALA A 111 6.81 0.87 -7.64
N VAL A 112 6.64 0.64 -8.94
CA VAL A 112 5.49 -0.09 -9.49
C VAL A 112 5.89 -1.53 -9.74
N VAL A 113 5.10 -2.46 -9.26
CA VAL A 113 5.29 -3.90 -9.48
C VAL A 113 4.04 -4.47 -10.11
N ARG A 114 4.20 -5.16 -11.24
CA ARG A 114 3.08 -5.82 -11.91
C ARG A 114 2.54 -6.96 -11.05
N ARG A 115 1.22 -7.14 -11.06
CA ARG A 115 0.56 -8.20 -10.30
C ARG A 115 1.18 -9.57 -10.54
N LYS A 116 1.43 -9.95 -11.79
CA LYS A 116 2.03 -11.25 -12.15
C LYS A 116 3.42 -11.45 -11.50
N ASP A 117 4.24 -10.42 -11.55
CA ASP A 117 5.60 -10.46 -11.01
C ASP A 117 5.58 -10.49 -9.49
N LEU A 118 4.66 -9.73 -8.86
CA LEU A 118 4.43 -9.78 -7.42
C LEU A 118 4.02 -11.18 -6.96
N LEU A 119 3.05 -11.81 -7.61
CA LEU A 119 2.57 -13.14 -7.24
C LEU A 119 3.67 -14.20 -7.36
N ARG A 120 4.47 -14.15 -8.43
CA ARG A 120 5.63 -15.02 -8.59
C ARG A 120 6.65 -14.78 -7.48
N PHE A 121 6.98 -13.52 -7.20
CA PHE A 121 7.89 -13.14 -6.14
C PHE A 121 7.45 -13.66 -4.77
N LEU A 122 6.19 -13.50 -4.42
CA LEU A 122 5.64 -13.99 -3.15
C LEU A 122 5.62 -15.53 -3.07
N HIS A 123 5.45 -16.21 -4.20
CA HIS A 123 5.52 -17.66 -4.27
C HIS A 123 6.96 -18.19 -4.03
N GLU A 124 7.95 -17.46 -4.53
CA GLU A 124 9.37 -17.83 -4.44
C GLU A 124 10.03 -17.39 -3.11
N HIS A 125 9.48 -16.37 -2.44
CA HIS A 125 10.06 -15.76 -1.23
C HIS A 125 9.08 -15.81 -0.05
N ARG A 126 9.22 -16.83 0.77
CA ARG A 126 8.36 -17.10 1.92
C ARG A 126 8.34 -15.94 2.92
N GLU A 127 9.48 -15.33 3.20
CA GLU A 127 9.60 -14.22 4.13
C GLU A 127 8.79 -12.99 3.66
N ALA A 128 8.83 -12.71 2.38
CA ALA A 128 8.04 -11.64 1.79
C ALA A 128 6.53 -11.93 1.90
N CYS A 129 6.13 -13.17 1.67
CA CYS A 129 4.74 -13.61 1.83
C CYS A 129 4.25 -13.44 3.26
N LEU A 130 5.04 -13.81 4.26
CA LEU A 130 4.70 -13.63 5.68
C LEU A 130 4.59 -12.16 6.07
N GLN A 131 5.45 -11.30 5.54
CA GLN A 131 5.34 -9.85 5.76
C GLN A 131 4.06 -9.27 5.17
N VAL A 132 3.66 -9.71 4.00
CA VAL A 132 2.37 -9.32 3.39
C VAL A 132 1.19 -9.76 4.25
N VAL A 133 1.20 -10.98 4.77
CA VAL A 133 0.15 -11.48 5.69
C VAL A 133 0.07 -10.60 6.94
N ASN A 134 1.21 -10.24 7.54
CA ASN A 134 1.25 -9.36 8.72
C ASN A 134 0.70 -7.96 8.39
N LEU A 135 1.08 -7.39 7.26
CA LEU A 135 0.59 -6.09 6.82
C LEU A 135 -0.94 -6.08 6.66
N LEU A 136 -1.48 -7.07 5.94
CA LEU A 136 -2.92 -7.18 5.73
C LEU A 136 -3.69 -7.42 7.03
N SER A 137 -3.11 -8.17 7.97
CA SER A 137 -3.67 -8.36 9.31
C SER A 137 -3.73 -7.04 10.09
N GLN A 138 -2.68 -6.24 10.04
CA GLN A 138 -2.64 -4.91 10.68
C GLN A 138 -3.68 -3.97 10.06
N ASP A 139 -3.79 -3.94 8.73
CA ASP A 139 -4.79 -3.14 8.02
C ASP A 139 -6.21 -3.52 8.44
N LEU A 140 -6.47 -4.81 8.61
CA LEU A 140 -7.75 -5.32 9.08
C LEU A 140 -8.07 -4.85 10.51
N HIS A 141 -7.11 -4.88 11.43
CA HIS A 141 -7.28 -4.36 12.78
C HIS A 141 -7.60 -2.85 12.78
N VAL A 142 -6.86 -2.08 11.99
CA VAL A 142 -7.11 -0.64 11.84
C VAL A 142 -8.52 -0.39 11.26
N ALA A 143 -8.98 -1.18 10.31
CA ALA A 143 -10.32 -1.08 9.75
C ALA A 143 -11.40 -1.36 10.80
N TYR A 144 -11.24 -2.38 11.63
CA TYR A 144 -12.16 -2.67 12.74
C TYR A 144 -12.21 -1.53 13.76
N ASP A 145 -11.08 -0.95 14.14
CA ASP A 145 -11.03 0.16 15.07
C ASP A 145 -11.74 1.41 14.52
N ARG A 146 -11.62 1.67 13.24
CA ARG A 146 -12.34 2.75 12.57
C ARG A 146 -13.86 2.51 12.57
N VAL A 147 -14.30 1.30 12.27
CA VAL A 147 -15.74 0.94 12.34
C VAL A 147 -16.28 1.16 13.75
N ARG A 148 -15.55 0.75 14.78
CA ARG A 148 -15.93 1.00 16.18
C ARG A 148 -16.06 2.49 16.49
N SER A 149 -15.10 3.31 16.06
CA SER A 149 -15.08 4.74 16.35
C SER A 149 -16.20 5.50 15.64
N VAL A 150 -16.59 5.07 14.44
CA VAL A 150 -17.67 5.70 13.65
C VAL A 150 -19.05 5.13 14.02
N GLY A 151 -19.15 3.80 14.20
CA GLY A 151 -20.43 3.10 14.37
C GLY A 151 -20.98 3.11 15.79
N LEU A 152 -20.12 3.20 16.80
CA LEU A 152 -20.55 3.05 18.20
C LEU A 152 -20.61 4.36 18.96
N GLY A 153 -20.28 5.52 18.36
CA GLY A 153 -20.25 6.79 19.08
C GLY A 153 -19.94 6.56 20.57
N ARG A 154 -19.54 7.39 21.43
CA ARG A 154 -19.18 7.16 22.84
C ARG A 154 -20.17 6.26 23.61
N THR A 155 -20.29 4.99 23.27
CA THR A 155 -21.00 4.00 24.08
C THR A 155 -20.03 3.42 25.10
N ARG A 156 -20.42 3.56 26.38
CA ARG A 156 -19.77 2.92 27.53
C ARG A 156 -19.42 1.47 27.17
N ARG A 157 -18.19 1.08 27.44
CA ARG A 157 -17.80 -0.33 27.49
C ARG A 157 -18.85 -1.13 28.25
N PRO A 158 -19.37 -2.23 27.71
CA PRO A 158 -20.19 -3.13 28.51
C PRO A 158 -19.28 -3.63 29.64
N ARG A 159 -19.71 -3.39 30.90
CA ARG A 159 -19.12 -4.03 32.05
C ARG A 159 -19.42 -5.51 31.99
N GLY A 160 -18.36 -6.33 31.96
CA GLY A 160 -18.45 -7.75 32.24
C GLY A 160 -18.60 -8.63 31.00
N VAL A 161 -17.50 -8.82 30.27
CA VAL A 161 -17.26 -10.09 29.60
C VAL A 161 -16.22 -10.82 30.41
N ILE A 162 -16.65 -11.88 31.04
CA ILE A 162 -15.78 -12.88 31.66
C ILE A 162 -15.18 -13.65 30.49
N ALA A 163 -13.87 -13.52 30.34
CA ALA A 163 -13.13 -14.33 29.40
C ALA A 163 -13.09 -15.78 29.90
#